data_5df9a398686c58f18134f93cf1c69cdc
#
_entry.id   5df9a398686c58f18134f93cf1c69cdc
#
_cell.length_a   1.000
_cell.length_b   1.000
_cell.length_c   1.000
_cell.angle_alpha   90.00
_cell.angle_beta   90.00
_cell.angle_gamma   90.00
#
_symmetry.space_group_name_H-M   'P 1'
#
loop_
_entity.id
_entity.type
_entity.pdbx_description
1 polymer ?
#
loop_
_entity_poly.entity_id
_entity_poly.type
_entity_poly.pdbx_seq_one_letter_code
_entity_poly.pdbx_strand_id
1 'polypeptide(L)'
;MKIKDNYTSLVIMGAKKELIYKIITSIFIRGLLLIIPVFWSNTVNNLSEGNLSDSYYLIVVIILLSIFYYVWQYLNQVSWYAFYEKLSLGYTSLITRDNRDNIEKVSLGEYTNVINNDIDILGNFLGNGVARVIQVLEILVIYFYFVTINVYIFLVTVLVSILMITLLVISGSQIKMLNIKRKSSLDKKTVVAQQLYETLKGGEYDEKMFRKFHLSNLEYLRANKSFNLLSMALIYLILGIIELVKYGVIFYCVYLISNNIMEVGTIVLVYTYFDKIIVNFEVLGTISAEYQSFLVSLKRLNKLGNNHDILEAE
;
A
#
# COMPACT_ATOMS: atom_id res chain seq x y z
N MET A 1 -25.22 6.33 2.69
CA MET A 1 -24.39 6.39 3.91
C MET A 1 -23.65 7.73 3.88
N LYS A 2 -24.25 8.79 4.42
CA LYS A 2 -23.57 10.09 4.57
C LYS A 2 -22.70 9.99 5.83
N ILE A 3 -21.47 9.53 5.68
CA ILE A 3 -20.44 9.73 6.70
C ILE A 3 -20.29 11.25 6.80
N LYS A 4 -20.55 11.82 7.97
CA LYS A 4 -20.13 13.20 8.26
C LYS A 4 -18.61 13.20 8.26
N ASP A 5 -18.02 13.40 7.06
CA ASP A 5 -16.58 13.41 6.77
C ASP A 5 -15.86 14.64 7.36
N ASN A 6 -16.44 15.30 8.36
CA ASN A 6 -15.93 16.57 8.83
C ASN A 6 -14.53 16.47 9.45
N TYR A 7 -14.21 15.41 10.20
CA TYR A 7 -12.93 15.36 10.92
C TYR A 7 -11.74 15.06 9.99
N THR A 8 -11.87 14.05 9.14
CA THR A 8 -10.79 13.70 8.20
C THR A 8 -10.54 14.84 7.21
N SER A 9 -11.59 15.49 6.70
CA SER A 9 -11.45 16.63 5.79
C SER A 9 -10.80 17.84 6.49
N LEU A 10 -11.15 18.13 7.74
CA LEU A 10 -10.54 19.21 8.51
C LEU A 10 -9.05 18.95 8.78
N VAL A 11 -8.69 17.73 9.16
CA VAL A 11 -7.28 17.34 9.37
C VAL A 11 -6.48 17.43 8.08
N ILE A 12 -7.02 16.95 6.95
CA ILE A 12 -6.37 17.06 5.64
C ILE A 12 -6.24 18.53 5.21
N MET A 13 -7.25 19.37 5.46
CA MET A 13 -7.16 20.80 5.18
C MET A 13 -6.06 21.50 5.99
N GLY A 14 -5.88 21.10 7.25
CA GLY A 14 -4.79 21.57 8.10
C GLY A 14 -3.39 21.17 7.60
N ALA A 15 -3.28 20.06 6.86
CA ALA A 15 -2.04 19.52 6.30
C ALA A 15 -1.91 19.78 4.77
N LYS A 16 -2.64 20.77 4.22
CA LYS A 16 -2.73 21.00 2.76
C LYS A 16 -1.37 21.28 2.11
N LYS A 17 -0.48 22.02 2.77
CA LYS A 17 0.84 22.35 2.24
C LYS A 17 1.72 21.09 2.11
N GLU A 18 1.75 20.30 3.16
CA GLU A 18 2.50 19.04 3.22
C GLU A 18 1.95 18.02 2.22
N LEU A 19 0.61 17.99 2.04
CA LEU A 19 -0.04 17.18 1.03
C LEU A 19 0.40 17.57 -0.40
N ILE A 20 0.40 18.86 -0.73
CA ILE A 20 0.84 19.34 -2.04
C ILE A 20 2.32 18.98 -2.26
N TYR A 21 3.16 19.19 -1.26
CA TYR A 21 4.57 18.83 -1.35
C TYR A 21 4.76 17.32 -1.57
N LYS A 22 3.98 16.49 -0.85
CA LYS A 22 3.96 15.05 -1.04
C LYS A 22 3.52 14.64 -2.46
N ILE A 23 2.50 15.27 -3.01
CA ILE A 23 2.02 15.01 -4.37
C ILE A 23 3.12 15.34 -5.38
N ILE A 24 3.72 16.53 -5.29
CA ILE A 24 4.77 16.97 -6.21
C ILE A 24 5.97 16.02 -6.19
N THR A 25 6.49 15.70 -5.01
CA THR A 25 7.65 14.81 -4.88
C THR A 25 7.33 13.40 -5.39
N SER A 26 6.11 12.90 -5.14
CA SER A 26 5.69 11.56 -5.60
C SER A 26 5.53 11.51 -7.12
N ILE A 27 4.93 12.52 -7.76
CA ILE A 27 4.80 12.61 -9.23
C ILE A 27 6.19 12.65 -9.86
N PHE A 28 7.08 13.46 -9.30
CA PHE A 28 8.44 13.64 -9.86
C PHE A 28 9.24 12.33 -9.83
N ILE A 29 9.20 11.60 -8.71
CA ILE A 29 9.87 10.29 -8.60
C ILE A 29 9.31 9.29 -9.62
N ARG A 30 7.99 9.21 -9.73
CA ARG A 30 7.35 8.28 -10.68
C ARG A 30 7.66 8.65 -12.12
N GLY A 31 7.73 9.95 -12.43
CA GLY A 31 8.18 10.44 -13.72
C GLY A 31 9.62 10.01 -14.06
N LEU A 32 10.55 10.14 -13.11
CA LEU A 32 11.94 9.67 -13.29
C LEU A 32 11.99 8.15 -13.53
N LEU A 33 11.22 7.37 -12.76
CA LEU A 33 11.13 5.93 -12.95
C LEU A 33 10.58 5.52 -14.33
N LEU A 34 9.73 6.34 -14.94
CA LEU A 34 9.24 6.09 -16.30
C LEU A 34 10.24 6.51 -17.36
N ILE A 35 11.02 7.56 -17.13
CA ILE A 35 11.96 8.12 -18.12
C ILE A 35 13.25 7.29 -18.21
N ILE A 36 13.81 6.84 -17.10
CA ILE A 36 15.09 6.11 -17.05
C ILE A 36 15.09 4.88 -18.00
N PRO A 37 14.06 4.00 -18.05
CA PRO A 37 14.02 2.88 -18.96
C PRO A 37 14.04 3.28 -20.45
N VAL A 38 13.50 4.46 -20.79
CA VAL A 38 13.54 4.97 -22.18
C VAL A 38 14.99 5.26 -22.59
N PHE A 39 15.77 5.90 -21.73
CA PHE A 39 17.19 6.12 -21.98
C PHE A 39 17.98 4.82 -22.09
N TRP A 40 17.66 3.81 -21.25
CA TRP A 40 18.24 2.49 -21.36
C TRP A 40 17.92 1.82 -22.71
N SER A 41 16.67 1.89 -23.15
CA SER A 41 16.23 1.37 -24.45
C SER A 41 17.02 2.02 -25.60
N ASN A 42 17.13 3.35 -25.61
CA ASN A 42 17.88 4.08 -26.61
C ASN A 42 19.39 3.75 -26.57
N THR A 43 19.96 3.55 -25.39
CA THR A 43 21.36 3.12 -25.25
C THR A 43 21.59 1.77 -25.91
N VAL A 44 20.69 0.79 -25.68
CA VAL A 44 20.79 -0.54 -26.29
C VAL A 44 20.62 -0.48 -27.79
N ASN A 45 19.71 0.36 -28.31
CA ASN A 45 19.55 0.58 -29.75
C ASN A 45 20.83 1.12 -30.39
N ASN A 46 21.39 2.18 -29.83
CA ASN A 46 22.65 2.77 -30.32
C ASN A 46 23.82 1.77 -30.31
N LEU A 47 23.91 0.95 -29.23
CA LEU A 47 24.92 -0.11 -29.16
C LEU A 47 24.71 -1.18 -30.24
N SER A 48 23.47 -1.56 -30.55
CA SER A 48 23.15 -2.55 -31.58
C SER A 48 23.47 -2.04 -32.99
N GLU A 49 23.43 -0.73 -33.19
CA GLU A 49 23.79 -0.05 -34.45
C GLU A 49 25.29 0.27 -34.57
N GLY A 50 26.07 -0.01 -33.51
CA GLY A 50 27.51 0.29 -33.47
C GLY A 50 27.87 1.75 -33.14
N ASN A 51 26.87 2.57 -32.75
CA ASN A 51 27.08 3.96 -32.38
C ASN A 51 27.54 4.09 -30.89
N LEU A 52 28.84 3.92 -30.65
CA LEU A 52 29.42 3.92 -29.30
C LEU A 52 29.41 5.31 -28.67
N SER A 53 29.59 6.38 -29.43
CA SER A 53 29.70 7.76 -28.89
C SER A 53 28.38 8.19 -28.22
N ASP A 54 27.26 7.98 -28.89
CA ASP A 54 25.96 8.34 -28.38
C ASP A 54 25.53 7.44 -27.21
N SER A 55 25.94 6.17 -27.24
CA SER A 55 25.73 5.24 -26.14
C SER A 55 26.43 5.69 -24.85
N TYR A 56 27.70 6.14 -24.93
CA TYR A 56 28.42 6.69 -23.77
C TYR A 56 27.73 7.93 -23.20
N TYR A 57 27.29 8.85 -24.07
CA TYR A 57 26.55 10.03 -23.62
C TYR A 57 25.26 9.64 -22.86
N LEU A 58 24.46 8.71 -23.41
CA LEU A 58 23.23 8.25 -22.76
C LEU A 58 23.51 7.54 -21.42
N ILE A 59 24.59 6.76 -21.30
CA ILE A 59 24.99 6.13 -20.04
C ILE A 59 25.28 7.19 -18.97
N VAL A 60 25.99 8.25 -19.31
CA VAL A 60 26.25 9.36 -18.39
C VAL A 60 24.94 10.03 -17.95
N VAL A 61 24.01 10.25 -18.87
CA VAL A 61 22.68 10.80 -18.55
C VAL A 61 21.92 9.87 -17.60
N ILE A 62 21.93 8.55 -17.83
CA ILE A 62 21.29 7.57 -16.95
C ILE A 62 21.89 7.61 -15.55
N ILE A 63 23.20 7.70 -15.41
CA ILE A 63 23.87 7.80 -14.11
C ILE A 63 23.42 9.06 -13.37
N LEU A 64 23.39 10.21 -14.05
CA LEU A 64 22.94 11.47 -13.47
C LEU A 64 21.46 11.40 -13.05
N LEU A 65 20.59 10.87 -13.90
CA LEU A 65 19.16 10.67 -13.58
C LEU A 65 18.97 9.72 -12.40
N SER A 66 19.81 8.68 -12.29
CA SER A 66 19.76 7.73 -11.16
C SER A 66 20.18 8.40 -9.85
N ILE A 67 21.25 9.21 -9.86
CA ILE A 67 21.64 10.00 -8.68
C ILE A 67 20.51 10.96 -8.29
N PHE A 68 19.95 11.65 -9.26
CA PHE A 68 18.87 12.59 -9.07
C PHE A 68 17.60 11.90 -8.51
N TYR A 69 17.30 10.69 -8.98
CA TYR A 69 16.23 9.86 -8.44
C TYR A 69 16.42 9.58 -6.94
N TYR A 70 17.62 9.20 -6.47
CA TYR A 70 17.84 8.93 -5.04
C TYR A 70 17.71 10.18 -4.18
N VAL A 71 18.14 11.35 -4.68
CA VAL A 71 17.92 12.63 -3.98
C VAL A 71 16.42 12.91 -3.83
N TRP A 72 15.65 12.74 -4.91
CA TRP A 72 14.20 12.94 -4.86
C TRP A 72 13.48 11.87 -4.03
N GLN A 73 13.99 10.64 -3.99
CA GLN A 73 13.47 9.60 -3.11
C GLN A 73 13.61 10.00 -1.63
N TYR A 74 14.72 10.59 -1.25
CA TYR A 74 14.91 11.14 0.08
C TYR A 74 13.92 12.29 0.37
N LEU A 75 13.78 13.25 -0.53
CA LEU A 75 12.83 14.35 -0.40
C LEU A 75 11.37 13.86 -0.30
N ASN A 76 11.02 12.84 -1.06
CA ASN A 76 9.70 12.21 -0.97
C ASN A 76 9.47 11.54 0.39
N GLN A 77 10.49 10.93 0.97
CA GLN A 77 10.40 10.36 2.31
C GLN A 77 10.23 11.47 3.37
N VAL A 78 11.00 12.56 3.28
CA VAL A 78 10.82 13.73 4.14
C VAL A 78 9.42 14.31 4.03
N SER A 79 8.89 14.45 2.81
CA SER A 79 7.53 14.95 2.58
C SER A 79 6.46 14.03 3.15
N TRP A 80 6.69 12.70 3.13
CA TRP A 80 5.80 11.73 3.73
C TRP A 80 5.75 11.87 5.24
N TYR A 81 6.90 11.99 5.90
CA TYR A 81 6.96 12.20 7.36
C TYR A 81 6.32 13.53 7.77
N ALA A 82 6.58 14.62 7.04
CA ALA A 82 5.98 15.92 7.34
C ALA A 82 4.44 15.88 7.21
N PHE A 83 3.92 15.21 6.19
CA PHE A 83 2.48 15.03 6.01
C PHE A 83 1.88 14.13 7.09
N TYR A 84 2.51 13.00 7.39
CA TYR A 84 2.10 12.08 8.45
C TYR A 84 2.07 12.75 9.82
N GLU A 85 3.11 13.50 10.18
CA GLU A 85 3.19 14.26 11.43
C GLU A 85 2.02 15.24 11.57
N LYS A 86 1.72 16.02 10.53
CA LYS A 86 0.59 16.94 10.52
C LYS A 86 -0.76 16.25 10.66
N LEU A 87 -0.95 15.12 10.00
CA LEU A 87 -2.17 14.31 10.16
C LEU A 87 -2.30 13.79 11.60
N SER A 88 -1.23 13.23 12.15
CA SER A 88 -1.19 12.67 13.51
C SER A 88 -1.49 13.75 14.56
N LEU A 89 -0.84 14.92 14.46
CA LEU A 89 -1.09 16.07 15.33
C LEU A 89 -2.53 16.60 15.18
N GLY A 90 -3.05 16.64 13.94
CA GLY A 90 -4.42 17.03 13.66
C GLY A 90 -5.44 16.10 14.34
N TYR A 91 -5.29 14.79 14.22
CA TYR A 91 -6.17 13.82 14.89
C TYR A 91 -6.02 13.88 16.42
N THR A 92 -4.81 14.00 16.94
CA THR A 92 -4.56 14.14 18.38
C THR A 92 -5.22 15.40 18.93
N SER A 93 -5.11 16.53 18.24
CA SER A 93 -5.74 17.80 18.67
C SER A 93 -7.27 17.73 18.69
N LEU A 94 -7.88 16.99 17.78
CA LEU A 94 -9.34 16.76 17.77
C LEU A 94 -9.79 15.95 18.98
N ILE A 95 -9.03 14.93 19.37
CA ILE A 95 -9.38 14.10 20.53
C ILE A 95 -9.22 14.89 21.85
N THR A 96 -8.20 15.73 21.96
CA THR A 96 -7.89 16.45 23.21
C THR A 96 -8.76 17.70 23.41
N ARG A 97 -9.25 18.32 22.35
CA ARG A 97 -9.94 19.63 22.43
C ARG A 97 -11.42 19.53 22.80
N ASP A 98 -12.13 18.49 22.37
CA ASP A 98 -13.62 18.44 22.40
C ASP A 98 -14.21 17.49 23.46
N ASN A 99 -13.43 16.84 24.36
CA ASN A 99 -13.89 15.57 24.87
C ASN A 99 -13.78 15.28 26.37
N ARG A 100 -13.87 16.24 27.25
CA ARG A 100 -13.90 15.93 28.70
C ARG A 100 -15.05 14.99 29.03
N ASP A 101 -16.26 15.23 28.52
CA ASP A 101 -17.47 14.44 28.84
C ASP A 101 -17.47 13.05 28.20
N ASN A 102 -16.70 12.85 27.13
CA ASN A 102 -16.63 11.59 26.42
C ASN A 102 -15.50 10.67 26.88
N ILE A 103 -14.41 11.25 27.40
CA ILE A 103 -13.28 10.51 27.97
C ILE A 103 -13.73 9.72 29.20
N GLU A 104 -14.64 10.27 30.02
CA GLU A 104 -15.18 9.59 31.22
C GLU A 104 -15.99 8.32 30.88
N LYS A 105 -16.52 8.22 29.66
CA LYS A 105 -17.35 7.07 29.18
C LYS A 105 -16.54 5.97 28.51
N VAL A 106 -15.27 6.20 28.28
CA VAL A 106 -14.39 5.26 27.56
C VAL A 106 -13.34 4.71 28.52
N SER A 107 -13.04 3.42 28.42
CA SER A 107 -11.98 2.81 29.23
C SER A 107 -10.62 3.40 28.88
N LEU A 108 -9.73 3.51 29.88
CA LEU A 108 -8.35 3.95 29.67
C LEU A 108 -7.64 3.16 28.58
N GLY A 109 -7.90 1.84 28.49
CA GLY A 109 -7.31 0.96 27.47
C GLY A 109 -7.80 1.31 26.06
N GLU A 110 -9.10 1.62 25.89
CA GLU A 110 -9.65 2.03 24.59
C GLU A 110 -9.08 3.39 24.16
N TYR A 111 -9.03 4.35 25.06
CA TYR A 111 -8.45 5.68 24.83
C TYR A 111 -6.97 5.59 24.41
N THR A 112 -6.17 4.83 25.16
CA THR A 112 -4.75 4.62 24.87
C THR A 112 -4.54 3.92 23.53
N ASN A 113 -5.40 2.96 23.18
CA ASN A 113 -5.33 2.25 21.89
C ASN A 113 -5.66 3.18 20.71
N VAL A 114 -6.64 4.08 20.87
CA VAL A 114 -6.96 5.07 19.82
C VAL A 114 -5.79 6.02 19.60
N ILE A 115 -5.18 6.55 20.65
CA ILE A 115 -4.05 7.48 20.51
C ILE A 115 -2.81 6.80 19.92
N ASN A 116 -2.45 5.61 20.40
CA ASN A 116 -1.18 4.97 20.03
C ASN A 116 -1.25 4.13 18.75
N ASN A 117 -2.43 3.65 18.36
CA ASN A 117 -2.56 2.72 17.26
C ASN A 117 -3.51 3.21 16.16
N ASP A 118 -4.71 3.70 16.53
CA ASP A 118 -5.69 4.08 15.52
C ASP A 118 -5.27 5.35 14.76
N ILE A 119 -4.67 6.34 15.43
CA ILE A 119 -4.12 7.54 14.78
C ILE A 119 -3.01 7.16 13.78
N ASP A 120 -2.14 6.24 14.15
CA ASP A 120 -1.10 5.73 13.27
C ASP A 120 -1.67 5.05 12.03
N ILE A 121 -2.71 4.23 12.19
CA ILE A 121 -3.40 3.58 11.07
C ILE A 121 -4.01 4.62 10.13
N LEU A 122 -4.64 5.66 10.67
CA LEU A 122 -5.24 6.74 9.87
C LEU A 122 -4.17 7.55 9.13
N GLY A 123 -3.11 7.97 9.83
CA GLY A 123 -2.00 8.72 9.25
C GLY A 123 -1.27 7.94 8.15
N ASN A 124 -0.97 6.66 8.40
CA ASN A 124 -0.31 5.78 7.43
C ASN A 124 -1.17 5.53 6.19
N PHE A 125 -2.47 5.28 6.37
CA PHE A 125 -3.37 5.04 5.23
C PHE A 125 -3.48 6.26 4.33
N LEU A 126 -3.68 7.46 4.89
CA LEU A 126 -3.77 8.71 4.14
C LEU A 126 -2.42 9.11 3.54
N GLY A 127 -1.33 8.97 4.30
CA GLY A 127 0.03 9.27 3.83
C GLY A 127 0.45 8.41 2.63
N ASN A 128 0.10 7.13 2.66
CA ASN A 128 0.35 6.21 1.55
C ASN A 128 -0.67 6.34 0.42
N GLY A 129 -1.88 6.82 0.71
CA GLY A 129 -2.95 6.97 -0.26
C GLY A 129 -2.56 7.82 -1.47
N VAL A 130 -1.81 8.91 -1.25
CA VAL A 130 -1.27 9.77 -2.32
C VAL A 130 -0.36 8.98 -3.25
N ALA A 131 0.57 8.22 -2.70
CA ALA A 131 1.49 7.41 -3.50
C ALA A 131 0.74 6.35 -4.33
N ARG A 132 -0.32 5.75 -3.79
CA ARG A 132 -1.15 4.74 -4.47
C ARG A 132 -1.93 5.31 -5.64
N VAL A 133 -2.51 6.50 -5.48
CA VAL A 133 -3.20 7.18 -6.59
C VAL A 133 -2.21 7.44 -7.73
N ILE A 134 -1.00 7.90 -7.42
CA ILE A 134 0.03 8.16 -8.42
C ILE A 134 0.53 6.86 -9.06
N GLN A 135 0.59 5.74 -8.33
CA GLN A 135 0.90 4.41 -8.89
C GLN A 135 -0.14 3.94 -9.91
N VAL A 136 -1.42 4.19 -9.65
CA VAL A 136 -2.47 3.90 -10.64
C VAL A 136 -2.28 4.75 -11.90
N LEU A 137 -1.95 6.03 -11.76
CA LEU A 137 -1.64 6.89 -12.91
C LEU A 137 -0.39 6.41 -13.66
N GLU A 138 0.64 5.93 -12.96
CA GLU A 138 1.83 5.33 -13.57
C GLU A 138 1.47 4.12 -14.44
N ILE A 139 0.59 3.23 -13.98
CA ILE A 139 0.11 2.08 -14.78
C ILE A 139 -0.59 2.57 -16.05
N LEU A 140 -1.44 3.59 -15.96
CA LEU A 140 -2.13 4.15 -17.13
C LEU A 140 -1.14 4.73 -18.16
N VAL A 141 -0.09 5.40 -17.69
CA VAL A 141 0.97 5.90 -18.59
C VAL A 141 1.72 4.75 -19.26
N ILE A 142 2.04 3.69 -18.53
CA ILE A 142 2.68 2.48 -19.09
C ILE A 142 1.78 1.84 -20.16
N TYR A 143 0.48 1.74 -19.92
CA TYR A 143 -0.45 1.20 -20.91
C TYR A 143 -0.51 2.04 -22.18
N PHE A 144 -0.59 3.37 -22.02
CA PHE A 144 -0.54 4.28 -23.16
C PHE A 144 0.75 4.08 -23.96
N TYR A 145 1.88 3.91 -23.27
CA TYR A 145 3.15 3.67 -23.93
C TYR A 145 3.19 2.32 -24.66
N PHE A 146 2.61 1.26 -24.11
CA PHE A 146 2.52 -0.03 -24.79
C PHE A 146 1.66 0.03 -26.06
N VAL A 147 0.61 0.86 -26.08
CA VAL A 147 -0.15 1.11 -27.34
C VAL A 147 0.75 1.66 -28.43
N THR A 148 1.67 2.57 -28.11
CA THR A 148 2.60 3.16 -29.10
C THR A 148 3.66 2.18 -29.59
N ILE A 149 4.05 1.21 -28.76
CA ILE A 149 5.03 0.17 -29.15
C ILE A 149 4.33 -0.91 -30.02
N ASN A 150 3.30 -1.52 -29.50
CA ASN A 150 2.58 -2.60 -30.18
C ASN A 150 1.23 -2.88 -29.52
N VAL A 151 0.17 -2.84 -30.32
CA VAL A 151 -1.22 -3.05 -29.86
C VAL A 151 -1.42 -4.42 -29.22
N TYR A 152 -0.76 -5.47 -29.70
CA TYR A 152 -0.90 -6.81 -29.09
C TYR A 152 -0.27 -6.88 -27.71
N ILE A 153 0.89 -6.24 -27.48
CA ILE A 153 1.51 -6.13 -26.15
C ILE A 153 0.56 -5.40 -25.20
N PHE A 154 -0.03 -4.30 -25.63
CA PHE A 154 -1.04 -3.57 -24.86
C PHE A 154 -2.24 -4.44 -24.51
N LEU A 155 -2.86 -5.12 -25.51
CA LEU A 155 -4.05 -5.94 -25.29
C LEU A 155 -3.77 -7.09 -24.29
N VAL A 156 -2.64 -7.79 -24.44
CA VAL A 156 -2.23 -8.84 -23.50
C VAL A 156 -2.05 -8.30 -22.09
N THR A 157 -1.39 -7.15 -21.95
CA THR A 157 -1.14 -6.54 -20.64
C THR A 157 -2.44 -6.11 -19.96
N VAL A 158 -3.37 -5.50 -20.68
CA VAL A 158 -4.70 -5.12 -20.18
C VAL A 158 -5.51 -6.34 -19.77
N LEU A 159 -5.53 -7.39 -20.59
CA LEU A 159 -6.26 -8.62 -20.32
C LEU A 159 -5.75 -9.29 -19.02
N VAL A 160 -4.43 -9.37 -18.86
CA VAL A 160 -3.82 -9.89 -17.62
C VAL A 160 -4.17 -9.03 -16.43
N SER A 161 -4.16 -7.73 -16.57
CA SER A 161 -4.52 -6.80 -15.48
C SER A 161 -5.98 -6.95 -15.05
N ILE A 162 -6.90 -7.16 -15.99
CA ILE A 162 -8.31 -7.46 -15.71
C ILE A 162 -8.42 -8.79 -14.97
N LEU A 163 -7.73 -9.83 -15.43
CA LEU A 163 -7.68 -11.13 -14.76
C LEU A 163 -7.21 -10.98 -13.30
N MET A 164 -6.17 -10.17 -13.08
CA MET A 164 -5.60 -9.90 -11.78
C MET A 164 -6.58 -9.22 -10.84
N ILE A 165 -7.22 -8.14 -11.31
CA ILE A 165 -8.23 -7.43 -10.53
C ILE A 165 -9.37 -8.39 -10.16
N THR A 166 -9.79 -9.22 -11.11
CA THR A 166 -10.84 -10.23 -10.88
C THR A 166 -10.44 -11.22 -9.78
N LEU A 167 -9.21 -11.75 -9.83
CA LEU A 167 -8.68 -12.65 -8.80
C LEU A 167 -8.60 -11.96 -7.43
N LEU A 168 -8.16 -10.70 -7.37
CA LEU A 168 -8.11 -9.91 -6.13
C LEU A 168 -9.51 -9.68 -5.55
N VAL A 169 -10.51 -9.41 -6.38
CA VAL A 169 -11.90 -9.20 -5.92
C VAL A 169 -12.50 -10.50 -5.40
N ILE A 170 -12.35 -11.61 -6.12
CA ILE A 170 -12.89 -12.92 -5.74
C ILE A 170 -12.27 -13.39 -4.41
N SER A 171 -10.95 -13.26 -4.28
CA SER A 171 -10.24 -13.69 -3.07
C SER A 171 -10.43 -12.73 -1.88
N GLY A 172 -10.82 -11.48 -2.14
CA GLY A 172 -10.99 -10.46 -1.11
C GLY A 172 -12.01 -10.84 -0.04
N SER A 173 -13.09 -11.55 -0.38
CA SER A 173 -14.10 -12.02 0.57
C SER A 173 -13.54 -13.07 1.55
N GLN A 174 -12.74 -14.01 1.08
CA GLN A 174 -12.10 -15.04 1.89
C GLN A 174 -11.03 -14.46 2.82
N ILE A 175 -10.20 -13.55 2.30
CA ILE A 175 -9.20 -12.81 3.08
C ILE A 175 -9.89 -12.00 4.17
N LYS A 176 -11.00 -11.33 3.87
CA LYS A 176 -11.79 -10.57 4.85
C LYS A 176 -12.28 -11.45 5.99
N MET A 177 -12.86 -12.61 5.69
CA MET A 177 -13.38 -13.54 6.69
C MET A 177 -12.25 -14.04 7.62
N LEU A 178 -11.10 -14.43 7.06
CA LEU A 178 -9.94 -14.85 7.85
C LEU A 178 -9.34 -13.71 8.68
N ASN A 179 -9.34 -12.49 8.17
CA ASN A 179 -8.89 -11.30 8.91
C ASN A 179 -9.79 -10.99 10.11
N ILE A 180 -11.12 -11.11 9.95
CA ILE A 180 -12.07 -10.95 11.05
C ILE A 180 -11.80 -12.01 12.12
N LYS A 181 -11.63 -13.28 11.73
CA LYS A 181 -11.30 -14.37 12.67
C LYS A 181 -9.98 -14.11 13.41
N ARG A 182 -8.95 -13.66 12.69
CA ARG A 182 -7.64 -13.30 13.28
C ARG A 182 -7.80 -12.17 14.31
N LYS A 183 -8.51 -11.10 13.97
CA LYS A 183 -8.74 -9.97 14.88
C LYS A 183 -9.53 -10.39 16.11
N SER A 184 -10.60 -11.15 15.96
CA SER A 184 -11.38 -11.67 17.10
C SER A 184 -10.54 -12.56 18.02
N SER A 185 -9.67 -13.41 17.48
CA SER A 185 -8.76 -14.25 18.29
C SER A 185 -7.68 -13.39 18.98
N LEU A 186 -7.23 -12.30 18.37
CA LEU A 186 -6.31 -11.34 18.99
C LEU A 186 -6.96 -10.62 20.17
N ASP A 187 -8.20 -10.15 20.00
CA ASP A 187 -8.95 -9.47 21.06
C ASP A 187 -9.13 -10.40 22.27
N LYS A 188 -9.52 -11.67 22.04
CA LYS A 188 -9.62 -12.68 23.11
C LYS A 188 -8.28 -12.88 23.84
N LYS A 189 -7.18 -13.04 23.07
CA LYS A 189 -5.84 -13.17 23.63
C LYS A 189 -5.47 -11.97 24.50
N THR A 190 -5.77 -10.74 24.03
CA THR A 190 -5.45 -9.50 24.77
C THR A 190 -6.21 -9.43 26.09
N VAL A 191 -7.51 -9.74 26.10
CA VAL A 191 -8.32 -9.76 27.31
C VAL A 191 -7.78 -10.78 28.31
N VAL A 192 -7.44 -12.00 27.86
CA VAL A 192 -6.88 -13.03 28.73
C VAL A 192 -5.48 -12.65 29.24
N ALA A 193 -4.67 -11.96 28.43
CA ALA A 193 -3.37 -11.46 28.86
C ALA A 193 -3.49 -10.41 29.96
N GLN A 194 -4.48 -9.51 29.86
CA GLN A 194 -4.77 -8.53 30.91
C GLN A 194 -5.19 -9.21 32.21
N GLN A 195 -6.09 -10.18 32.14
CA GLN A 195 -6.50 -10.97 33.32
C GLN A 195 -5.31 -11.68 33.98
N LEU A 196 -4.44 -12.29 33.17
CA LEU A 196 -3.23 -12.96 33.65
C LEU A 196 -2.29 -11.95 34.37
N TYR A 197 -2.11 -10.76 33.76
CA TYR A 197 -1.28 -9.70 34.36
C TYR A 197 -1.82 -9.25 35.72
N GLU A 198 -3.14 -9.05 35.83
CA GLU A 198 -3.79 -8.66 37.10
C GLU A 198 -3.63 -9.72 38.18
N THR A 199 -3.79 -11.01 37.81
CA THR A 199 -3.58 -12.16 38.71
C THR A 199 -2.14 -12.20 39.21
N LEU A 200 -1.16 -12.07 38.32
CA LEU A 200 0.27 -12.06 38.65
C LEU A 200 0.64 -10.86 39.54
N LYS A 201 0.07 -9.68 39.28
CA LYS A 201 0.27 -8.46 40.08
C LYS A 201 -0.29 -8.64 41.49
N GLY A 202 -1.37 -9.41 41.68
CA GLY A 202 -1.93 -9.78 42.97
C GLY A 202 -1.09 -10.78 43.77
N GLY A 203 0.02 -11.29 43.20
CA GLY A 203 0.91 -12.28 43.85
C GLY A 203 0.39 -13.70 43.80
N GLU A 204 -0.70 -13.97 43.08
CA GLU A 204 -1.28 -15.29 42.94
C GLU A 204 -0.79 -15.93 41.63
N TYR A 205 -0.20 -17.14 41.76
CA TYR A 205 0.09 -18.01 40.63
C TYR A 205 -1.11 -18.89 40.34
N ASP A 206 -1.87 -18.61 39.28
CA ASP A 206 -3.00 -19.43 38.84
C ASP A 206 -2.64 -20.21 37.54
N GLU A 207 -2.36 -21.52 37.71
CA GLU A 207 -2.08 -22.43 36.59
C GLU A 207 -3.22 -22.49 35.58
N LYS A 208 -4.48 -22.37 36.02
CA LYS A 208 -5.66 -22.35 35.11
C LYS A 208 -5.66 -21.11 34.22
N MET A 209 -5.29 -19.95 34.77
CA MET A 209 -5.19 -18.69 34.01
C MET A 209 -4.05 -18.78 32.99
N PHE A 210 -2.88 -19.34 33.39
CA PHE A 210 -1.78 -19.54 32.46
C PHE A 210 -2.15 -20.49 31.32
N ARG A 211 -2.84 -21.59 31.61
CA ARG A 211 -3.36 -22.54 30.62
C ARG A 211 -4.38 -21.87 29.69
N LYS A 212 -5.28 -21.02 30.19
CA LYS A 212 -6.24 -20.24 29.42
C LYS A 212 -5.54 -19.27 28.45
N PHE A 213 -4.50 -18.59 28.94
CA PHE A 213 -3.69 -17.71 28.08
C PHE A 213 -2.98 -18.49 26.98
N HIS A 214 -2.36 -19.64 27.32
CA HIS A 214 -1.71 -20.47 26.32
C HIS A 214 -2.67 -20.94 25.23
N LEU A 215 -3.87 -21.39 25.58
CA LEU A 215 -4.90 -21.80 24.62
C LEU A 215 -5.35 -20.64 23.74
N SER A 216 -5.60 -19.46 24.29
CA SER A 216 -6.00 -18.29 23.53
C SER A 216 -4.88 -17.81 22.57
N ASN A 217 -3.63 -17.92 22.99
CA ASN A 217 -2.47 -17.64 22.14
C ASN A 217 -2.36 -18.62 20.97
N LEU A 218 -2.57 -19.93 21.23
CA LEU A 218 -2.59 -20.94 20.16
C LEU A 218 -3.73 -20.70 19.16
N GLU A 219 -4.92 -20.33 19.63
CA GLU A 219 -6.05 -19.98 18.76
C GLU A 219 -5.68 -18.79 17.84
N TYR A 220 -5.10 -17.74 18.40
CA TYR A 220 -4.60 -16.59 17.62
C TYR A 220 -3.52 -17.00 16.61
N LEU A 221 -2.53 -17.76 17.02
CA LEU A 221 -1.45 -18.19 16.12
C LEU A 221 -1.97 -19.03 14.95
N ARG A 222 -2.95 -19.92 15.19
CA ARG A 222 -3.60 -20.69 14.11
C ARG A 222 -4.39 -19.78 13.15
N ALA A 223 -5.15 -18.84 13.68
CA ALA A 223 -5.91 -17.89 12.86
C ALA A 223 -4.97 -16.99 12.05
N ASN A 224 -3.89 -16.50 12.65
CA ASN A 224 -2.87 -15.69 11.99
C ASN A 224 -2.14 -16.48 10.89
N LYS A 225 -1.77 -17.74 11.17
CA LYS A 225 -1.16 -18.63 10.18
C LYS A 225 -2.07 -18.84 8.96
N SER A 226 -3.34 -19.16 9.20
CA SER A 226 -4.31 -19.38 8.10
C SER A 226 -4.50 -18.14 7.26
N PHE A 227 -4.60 -16.95 7.87
CA PHE A 227 -4.70 -15.67 7.18
C PHE A 227 -3.45 -15.40 6.34
N ASN A 228 -2.25 -15.52 6.92
CA ASN A 228 -1.01 -15.21 6.22
C ASN A 228 -0.74 -16.19 5.07
N LEU A 229 -0.95 -17.51 5.28
CA LEU A 229 -0.73 -18.49 4.23
C LEU A 229 -1.64 -18.28 3.02
N LEU A 230 -2.94 -18.02 3.25
CA LEU A 230 -3.85 -17.76 2.13
C LEU A 230 -3.48 -16.45 1.43
N SER A 231 -3.20 -15.38 2.17
CA SER A 231 -2.82 -14.09 1.59
C SER A 231 -1.55 -14.20 0.74
N MET A 232 -0.52 -14.89 1.26
CA MET A 232 0.73 -15.13 0.52
C MET A 232 0.51 -16.01 -0.71
N ALA A 233 -0.25 -17.10 -0.58
CA ALA A 233 -0.53 -17.99 -1.72
C ALA A 233 -1.20 -17.25 -2.87
N LEU A 234 -2.16 -16.36 -2.57
CA LEU A 234 -2.83 -15.54 -3.57
C LEU A 234 -1.88 -14.53 -4.22
N ILE A 235 -1.07 -13.83 -3.42
CA ILE A 235 -0.07 -12.89 -3.94
C ILE A 235 0.90 -13.61 -4.89
N TYR A 236 1.47 -14.74 -4.46
CA TYR A 236 2.43 -15.48 -5.29
C TYR A 236 1.80 -16.08 -6.55
N LEU A 237 0.55 -16.54 -6.48
CA LEU A 237 -0.17 -17.00 -7.65
C LEU A 237 -0.33 -15.86 -8.68
N ILE A 238 -0.71 -14.69 -8.18
CA ILE A 238 -0.87 -13.48 -8.97
C ILE A 238 0.47 -13.08 -9.61
N LEU A 239 1.53 -12.95 -8.82
CA LEU A 239 2.86 -12.59 -9.31
C LEU A 239 3.37 -13.62 -10.33
N GLY A 240 3.15 -14.92 -10.07
CA GLY A 240 3.53 -15.99 -10.99
C GLY A 240 2.84 -15.88 -12.35
N ILE A 241 1.55 -15.55 -12.40
CA ILE A 241 0.83 -15.33 -13.67
C ILE A 241 1.44 -14.17 -14.45
N ILE A 242 1.71 -13.04 -13.79
CA ILE A 242 2.29 -11.87 -14.48
C ILE A 242 3.69 -12.19 -15.00
N GLU A 243 4.52 -12.86 -14.19
CA GLU A 243 5.86 -13.28 -14.61
C GLU A 243 5.81 -14.17 -15.84
N LEU A 244 4.94 -15.17 -15.89
CA LEU A 244 4.76 -16.02 -17.06
C LEU A 244 4.35 -15.23 -18.31
N VAL A 245 3.42 -14.29 -18.15
CA VAL A 245 3.01 -13.43 -19.26
C VAL A 245 4.14 -12.50 -19.70
N LYS A 246 4.90 -11.93 -18.76
CA LYS A 246 6.08 -11.10 -19.05
C LYS A 246 7.05 -11.85 -19.96
N TYR A 247 7.40 -13.10 -19.61
CA TYR A 247 8.30 -13.91 -20.46
C TYR A 247 7.69 -14.23 -21.82
N GLY A 248 6.39 -14.51 -21.88
CA GLY A 248 5.69 -14.71 -23.16
C GLY A 248 5.73 -13.47 -24.06
N VAL A 249 5.52 -12.28 -23.47
CA VAL A 249 5.61 -11.01 -24.22
C VAL A 249 7.04 -10.71 -24.66
N ILE A 250 8.04 -10.99 -23.82
CA ILE A 250 9.46 -10.83 -24.19
C ILE A 250 9.79 -11.75 -25.37
N PHE A 251 9.34 -13.00 -25.34
CA PHE A 251 9.53 -13.94 -26.46
C PHE A 251 8.89 -13.42 -27.76
N TYR A 252 7.70 -12.82 -27.65
CA TYR A 252 7.05 -12.15 -28.77
C TYR A 252 7.84 -10.94 -29.27
N CYS A 253 8.44 -10.14 -28.38
CA CYS A 253 9.33 -9.05 -28.77
C CYS A 253 10.56 -9.55 -29.54
N VAL A 254 11.18 -10.66 -29.10
CA VAL A 254 12.30 -11.29 -29.83
C VAL A 254 11.88 -11.69 -31.24
N TYR A 255 10.69 -12.26 -31.42
CA TYR A 255 10.13 -12.57 -32.72
C TYR A 255 9.96 -11.31 -33.60
N LEU A 256 9.44 -10.22 -33.05
CA LEU A 256 9.28 -8.96 -33.79
C LEU A 256 10.62 -8.35 -34.19
N ILE A 257 11.64 -8.44 -33.34
CA ILE A 257 13.00 -7.96 -33.63
C ILE A 257 13.65 -8.81 -34.73
N SER A 258 13.52 -10.14 -34.67
CA SER A 258 14.06 -11.03 -35.71
C SER A 258 13.47 -10.76 -37.08
N ASN A 259 12.26 -10.17 -37.13
CA ASN A 259 11.63 -9.75 -38.38
C ASN A 259 11.86 -8.26 -38.72
N ASN A 260 12.74 -7.56 -37.99
CA ASN A 260 13.02 -6.13 -38.18
C ASN A 260 11.80 -5.21 -38.03
N ILE A 261 10.81 -5.64 -37.22
CA ILE A 261 9.59 -4.85 -36.95
C ILE A 261 9.78 -3.98 -35.70
N MET A 262 10.69 -4.35 -34.81
CA MET A 262 10.94 -3.69 -33.53
C MET A 262 12.43 -3.55 -33.26
N GLU A 263 12.83 -2.46 -32.58
CA GLU A 263 14.20 -2.22 -32.16
C GLU A 263 14.59 -3.07 -30.94
N VAL A 264 15.87 -3.46 -30.85
CA VAL A 264 16.40 -4.34 -29.79
C VAL A 264 16.19 -3.76 -28.40
N GLY A 265 16.43 -2.46 -28.22
CA GLY A 265 16.28 -1.78 -26.93
C GLY A 265 14.86 -1.78 -26.39
N THR A 266 13.86 -1.96 -27.25
CA THR A 266 12.45 -2.02 -26.82
C THR A 266 12.19 -3.17 -25.83
N ILE A 267 12.96 -4.29 -25.91
CA ILE A 267 12.88 -5.36 -24.92
C ILE A 267 13.16 -4.86 -23.50
N VAL A 268 14.20 -4.02 -23.35
CA VAL A 268 14.57 -3.48 -22.03
C VAL A 268 13.43 -2.66 -21.45
N LEU A 269 12.77 -1.89 -22.31
CA LEU A 269 11.65 -1.04 -21.93
C LEU A 269 10.42 -1.86 -21.53
N VAL A 270 10.05 -2.83 -22.37
CA VAL A 270 8.93 -3.75 -22.10
C VAL A 270 9.19 -4.52 -20.81
N TYR A 271 10.38 -5.10 -20.63
CA TYR A 271 10.76 -5.81 -19.41
C TYR A 271 10.59 -4.94 -18.16
N THR A 272 11.20 -3.74 -18.17
CA THR A 272 11.18 -2.84 -17.02
C THR A 272 9.77 -2.34 -16.70
N TYR A 273 8.94 -2.08 -17.69
CA TYR A 273 7.58 -1.64 -17.46
C TYR A 273 6.67 -2.76 -16.94
N PHE A 274 6.88 -4.00 -17.35
CA PHE A 274 6.20 -5.14 -16.73
C PHE A 274 6.58 -5.28 -15.26
N ASP A 275 7.86 -5.14 -14.88
CA ASP A 275 8.27 -5.18 -13.48
C ASP A 275 7.59 -4.09 -12.65
N LYS A 276 7.40 -2.89 -13.22
CA LYS A 276 6.65 -1.81 -12.54
C LYS A 276 5.17 -2.14 -12.38
N ILE A 277 4.56 -2.75 -13.37
CA ILE A 277 3.17 -3.21 -13.26
C ILE A 277 3.05 -4.23 -12.13
N ILE A 278 3.98 -5.20 -12.04
CA ILE A 278 4.02 -6.21 -10.97
C ILE A 278 4.07 -5.54 -9.60
N VAL A 279 5.05 -4.67 -9.37
CA VAL A 279 5.22 -3.97 -8.09
C VAL A 279 3.99 -3.13 -7.74
N ASN A 280 3.41 -2.44 -8.71
CA ASN A 280 2.22 -1.63 -8.47
C ASN A 280 0.99 -2.50 -8.12
N PHE A 281 0.79 -3.67 -8.76
CA PHE A 281 -0.27 -4.61 -8.39
C PHE A 281 -0.08 -5.22 -7.01
N GLU A 282 1.15 -5.53 -6.60
CA GLU A 282 1.45 -6.01 -5.25
C GLU A 282 0.98 -5.00 -4.19
N VAL A 283 1.30 -3.71 -4.38
CA VAL A 283 0.86 -2.63 -3.49
C VAL A 283 -0.67 -2.48 -3.51
N LEU A 284 -1.32 -2.57 -4.68
CA LEU A 284 -2.78 -2.48 -4.78
C LEU A 284 -3.47 -3.65 -4.05
N GLY A 285 -2.86 -4.83 -4.00
CA GLY A 285 -3.37 -5.99 -3.26
C GLY A 285 -3.53 -5.74 -1.75
N THR A 286 -2.71 -4.88 -1.14
CA THR A 286 -2.78 -4.58 0.30
C THR A 286 -3.86 -3.54 0.66
N ILE A 287 -4.32 -2.75 -0.29
CA ILE A 287 -5.24 -1.62 -0.06
C ILE A 287 -6.54 -2.05 0.63
N SER A 288 -7.13 -3.17 0.23
CA SER A 288 -8.42 -3.62 0.78
C SER A 288 -8.36 -3.87 2.29
N ALA A 289 -7.29 -4.51 2.77
CA ALA A 289 -7.10 -4.78 4.20
C ALA A 289 -6.79 -3.51 5.00
N GLU A 290 -5.98 -2.62 4.44
CA GLU A 290 -5.63 -1.35 5.06
C GLU A 290 -6.84 -0.40 5.10
N TYR A 291 -7.65 -0.34 4.03
CA TYR A 291 -8.88 0.45 4.00
C TYR A 291 -9.89 0.00 5.07
N GLN A 292 -10.04 -1.32 5.26
CA GLN A 292 -10.89 -1.82 6.34
C GLN A 292 -10.36 -1.44 7.72
N SER A 293 -9.05 -1.51 7.93
CA SER A 293 -8.42 -1.08 9.17
C SER A 293 -8.62 0.42 9.40
N PHE A 294 -8.45 1.23 8.36
CA PHE A 294 -8.72 2.65 8.35
C PHE A 294 -10.17 2.97 8.75
N LEU A 295 -11.17 2.29 8.16
CA LEU A 295 -12.59 2.51 8.50
C LEU A 295 -12.90 2.15 9.95
N VAL A 296 -12.32 1.08 10.49
CA VAL A 296 -12.51 0.67 11.89
C VAL A 296 -11.89 1.71 12.81
N SER A 297 -10.66 2.15 12.54
CA SER A 297 -9.96 3.17 13.33
C SER A 297 -10.68 4.53 13.28
N LEU A 298 -11.18 4.92 12.09
CA LEU A 298 -11.97 6.13 11.91
C LEU A 298 -13.29 6.07 12.72
N LYS A 299 -13.97 4.93 12.72
CA LYS A 299 -15.20 4.72 13.51
C LYS A 299 -14.92 4.84 15.02
N ARG A 300 -13.81 4.30 15.51
CA ARG A 300 -13.41 4.41 16.93
C ARG A 300 -13.09 5.86 17.30
N LEU A 301 -12.34 6.54 16.45
CA LEU A 301 -12.00 7.95 16.64
C LEU A 301 -13.24 8.83 16.64
N ASN A 302 -14.17 8.64 15.72
CA ASN A 302 -15.43 9.38 15.65
C ASN A 302 -16.31 9.12 16.89
N LYS A 303 -16.28 7.90 17.46
CA LYS A 303 -16.99 7.58 18.71
C LYS A 303 -16.44 8.38 19.90
N LEU A 304 -15.15 8.64 19.92
CA LEU A 304 -14.51 9.50 20.93
C LEU A 304 -14.81 10.99 20.69
N GLY A 305 -14.93 11.42 19.43
CA GLY A 305 -15.14 12.82 19.03
C GLY A 305 -16.59 13.33 19.12
N ASN A 306 -17.61 12.48 18.94
CA ASN A 306 -19.02 12.90 18.87
C ASN A 306 -19.97 11.88 19.50
N ASN A 307 -20.47 12.15 20.70
CA ASN A 307 -21.53 11.35 21.33
C ASN A 307 -22.96 11.84 21.01
N HIS A 308 -23.14 12.91 20.23
CA HIS A 308 -24.47 13.49 20.03
C HIS A 308 -25.28 12.95 18.84
N ASP A 309 -24.69 12.23 17.88
CA ASP A 309 -25.37 11.87 16.61
C ASP A 309 -25.38 10.37 16.25
N ILE A 310 -25.00 9.46 17.16
CA ILE A 310 -24.91 8.01 16.84
C ILE A 310 -26.10 7.18 17.36
N LEU A 311 -26.97 7.75 18.19
CA LEU A 311 -28.11 7.03 18.76
C LEU A 311 -29.37 7.02 17.87
N GLU A 312 -29.35 7.62 16.68
CA GLU A 312 -30.52 7.63 15.76
C GLU A 312 -30.36 6.73 14.53
N ALA A 313 -29.40 5.78 14.53
CA ALA A 313 -29.22 4.84 13.42
C ALA A 313 -28.99 3.40 13.90
N GLU A 314 -29.96 2.87 14.69
CA GLU A 314 -30.24 1.44 14.76
C GLU A 314 -31.51 1.11 13.97
#